data_09a0bea2b3e0c66cd02647079ddcf1bb
#
_entry.id   09a0bea2b3e0c66cd02647079ddcf1bb
#
_cell.length_a   1.000
_cell.length_b   1.000
_cell.length_c   1.000
_cell.angle_alpha   90.00
_cell.angle_beta   90.00
_cell.angle_gamma   90.00
#
_symmetry.space_group_name_H-M   'P 1'
#
loop_
_entity.id
_entity.type
_entity.pdbx_description
1 polymer ?
#
loop_
_entity_poly.entity_id
_entity_poly.type
_entity_poly.pdbx_seq_one_letter_code
_entity_poly.pdbx_strand_id
1 'polypeptide(L)'
;MKEVMAIIRMNMMNKTKRALADAGISSMYAKECLGRGKGTVELPRYMGGVEEQYADMIQELGVFGRLIPKRMIHLILPDNLVKTVVNTVIQVNQTGRSGDGKIFVMPVTESWRVRTGESGDEVLDQ
;
A
#
# COMPACT_ATOMS: atom_id res chain seq x y z
N MET A 1 -1.04 -3.62 19.67
CA MET A 1 -1.33 -2.90 18.43
C MET A 1 -0.26 -3.16 17.39
N LYS A 2 -0.62 -3.05 16.14
CA LYS A 2 0.26 -3.34 15.01
C LYS A 2 0.14 -2.28 13.93
N GLU A 3 1.19 -2.11 13.17
CA GLU A 3 1.13 -1.38 11.93
C GLU A 3 0.98 -2.38 10.78
N VAL A 4 0.01 -2.15 9.92
CA VAL A 4 -0.11 -2.84 8.64
C VAL A 4 0.33 -1.86 7.56
N MET A 5 1.39 -2.21 6.86
CA MET A 5 1.89 -1.42 5.73
C MET A 5 1.65 -2.21 4.46
N ALA A 6 0.89 -1.65 3.55
CA ALA A 6 0.58 -2.30 2.28
C ALA A 6 1.09 -1.45 1.13
N ILE A 7 1.78 -2.10 0.20
CA ILE A 7 2.26 -1.46 -1.02
C ILE A 7 1.45 -2.04 -2.17
N ILE A 8 0.70 -1.20 -2.85
CA ILE A 8 -0.25 -1.63 -3.88
C ILE A 8 -0.08 -0.81 -5.16
N ARG A 9 -0.74 -1.24 -6.23
CA ARG A 9 -0.75 -0.48 -7.48
C ARG A 9 -1.47 0.85 -7.30
N MET A 10 -0.99 1.87 -7.98
CA MET A 10 -1.58 3.21 -7.91
C MET A 10 -3.07 3.21 -8.24
N ASN A 11 -3.47 2.47 -9.27
CA ASN A 11 -4.86 2.46 -9.72
C ASN A 11 -5.79 1.66 -8.81
N MET A 12 -5.26 0.99 -7.79
CA MET A 12 -6.05 0.24 -6.84
C MET A 12 -6.31 1.00 -5.53
N MET A 13 -5.77 2.20 -5.41
CA MET A 13 -5.88 2.97 -4.16
C MET A 13 -7.33 3.25 -3.77
N ASN A 14 -8.12 3.73 -4.71
CA ASN A 14 -9.51 4.09 -4.40
C ASN A 14 -10.37 2.88 -4.05
N LYS A 15 -10.19 1.78 -4.75
CA LYS A 15 -10.90 0.53 -4.46
C LYS A 15 -10.52 -0.03 -3.09
N THR A 16 -9.24 0.02 -2.77
CA THR A 16 -8.73 -0.46 -1.48
C THR A 16 -9.27 0.40 -0.34
N LYS A 17 -9.21 1.70 -0.50
CA LYS A 17 -9.71 2.64 0.49
C LYS A 17 -11.21 2.43 0.76
N ARG A 18 -11.98 2.23 -0.29
CA ARG A 18 -13.42 1.98 -0.17
C ARG A 18 -13.70 0.66 0.55
N ALA A 19 -12.98 -0.40 0.18
CA ALA A 19 -13.16 -1.71 0.81
C ALA A 19 -12.80 -1.68 2.29
N LEU A 20 -11.75 -0.95 2.66
CA LEU A 20 -11.39 -0.78 4.07
C LEU A 20 -12.47 -0.02 4.83
N ALA A 21 -13.01 1.04 4.24
CA ALA A 21 -14.10 1.80 4.85
C ALA A 21 -15.35 0.92 5.05
N ASP A 22 -15.69 0.11 4.06
CA ASP A 22 -16.81 -0.83 4.15
C ASP A 22 -16.61 -1.87 5.25
N ALA A 23 -15.36 -2.21 5.54
CA ALA A 23 -15.00 -3.13 6.62
C ALA A 23 -14.93 -2.44 7.98
N GLY A 24 -15.26 -1.15 8.06
CA GLY A 24 -15.24 -0.39 9.29
C GLY A 24 -13.90 0.24 9.64
N ILE A 25 -12.96 0.24 8.71
CA ILE A 25 -11.63 0.81 8.92
C ILE A 25 -11.55 2.15 8.19
N SER A 26 -11.63 3.23 8.95
CA SER A 26 -11.65 4.56 8.36
C SER A 26 -10.31 5.30 8.46
N SER A 27 -9.52 4.99 9.46
CA SER A 27 -8.28 5.73 9.72
C SER A 27 -7.11 5.05 9.03
N MET A 28 -6.42 5.80 8.18
CA MET A 28 -5.25 5.32 7.47
C MET A 28 -4.39 6.48 7.00
N TYR A 29 -3.13 6.19 6.73
CA TYR A 29 -2.20 7.14 6.14
C TYR A 29 -1.74 6.56 4.81
N ALA A 30 -1.56 7.42 3.82
CA ALA A 30 -1.15 6.97 2.50
C ALA A 30 -0.13 7.93 1.92
N LYS A 31 0.79 7.36 1.13
CA LYS A 31 1.77 8.16 0.41
C LYS A 31 2.15 7.47 -0.89
N GLU A 32 2.71 8.24 -1.78
CA GLU A 32 3.27 7.71 -3.00
C GLU A 32 4.67 7.18 -2.74
N CYS A 33 5.02 6.10 -3.42
CA CYS A 33 6.38 5.57 -3.36
C CYS A 33 6.76 4.99 -4.70
N LEU A 34 8.03 4.70 -4.85
CA LEU A 34 8.57 4.05 -6.03
C LEU A 34 9.12 2.70 -5.61
N GLY A 35 8.80 1.66 -6.37
CA GLY A 35 9.22 0.32 -6.01
C GLY A 35 9.53 -0.55 -7.20
N ARG A 36 10.21 -1.66 -6.91
CA ARG A 36 10.55 -2.65 -7.91
C ARG A 36 10.53 -4.03 -7.26
N GLY A 37 9.82 -4.96 -7.90
CA GLY A 37 9.83 -6.35 -7.52
C GLY A 37 10.75 -7.18 -8.42
N LYS A 38 10.69 -8.50 -8.25
CA LYS A 38 11.46 -9.42 -9.09
C LYS A 38 10.87 -9.60 -10.48
N GLY A 39 9.61 -9.27 -10.66
CA GLY A 39 8.93 -9.49 -11.92
C GLY A 39 9.44 -8.58 -13.03
N THR A 40 9.24 -9.02 -14.27
CA THR A 40 9.53 -8.21 -15.44
C THR A 40 8.51 -7.09 -15.53
N VAL A 41 8.99 -5.87 -15.72
CA VAL A 41 8.11 -4.72 -15.92
C VAL A 41 7.61 -4.73 -17.34
N GLU A 42 6.30 -4.83 -17.51
CA GLU A 42 5.66 -4.69 -18.80
C GLU A 42 5.32 -3.23 -19.02
N LEU A 43 6.24 -2.51 -19.66
CA LEU A 43 6.13 -1.08 -19.87
C LEU A 43 4.79 -0.63 -20.45
N PRO A 44 4.27 -1.26 -21.50
CA PRO A 44 2.99 -0.82 -22.07
C PRO A 44 1.82 -0.87 -21.12
N ARG A 45 1.87 -1.78 -20.15
CA ARG A 45 0.79 -1.94 -19.17
C ARG A 45 0.79 -0.83 -18.14
N TYR A 46 1.97 -0.42 -17.70
CA TYR A 46 2.08 0.64 -16.71
C TYR A 46 1.84 2.00 -17.29
N MET A 47 2.25 2.13 -18.50
CA MET A 47 2.40 3.45 -19.05
C MET A 47 1.33 3.76 -20.08
N GLY A 48 0.42 2.82 -20.36
CA GLY A 48 -0.79 3.06 -21.13
C GLY A 48 -0.60 3.94 -22.37
N GLY A 49 0.17 3.50 -23.34
CA GLY A 49 0.46 4.30 -24.49
C GLY A 49 1.56 5.32 -24.26
N VAL A 50 2.48 4.98 -23.41
CA VAL A 50 3.61 5.80 -23.09
C VAL A 50 4.39 6.19 -24.30
N GLU A 51 4.74 7.43 -24.30
CA GLU A 51 5.61 8.04 -25.25
C GLU A 51 6.96 7.34 -25.28
N GLU A 52 7.52 7.24 -26.48
CA GLU A 52 8.80 6.57 -26.69
C GLU A 52 9.91 7.10 -25.79
N GLN A 53 9.92 8.39 -25.55
CA GLN A 53 10.92 9.03 -24.70
C GLN A 53 10.90 8.48 -23.28
N TYR A 54 9.75 8.08 -22.80
CA TYR A 54 9.60 7.51 -21.46
C TYR A 54 10.16 6.09 -21.43
N ALA A 55 9.89 5.32 -22.48
CA ALA A 55 10.43 3.98 -22.62
C ALA A 55 11.97 4.03 -22.74
N ASP A 56 12.49 5.00 -23.48
CA ASP A 56 13.94 5.19 -23.60
C ASP A 56 14.57 5.55 -22.26
N MET A 57 13.92 6.43 -21.51
CA MET A 57 14.40 6.82 -20.20
C MET A 57 14.47 5.61 -19.25
N ILE A 58 13.46 4.77 -19.28
CA ILE A 58 13.43 3.56 -18.48
C ILE A 58 14.52 2.60 -18.92
N GLN A 59 14.74 2.49 -20.22
CA GLN A 59 15.78 1.63 -20.78
C GLN A 59 17.17 2.10 -20.38
N GLU A 60 17.39 3.41 -20.35
CA GLU A 60 18.67 3.99 -19.91
C GLU A 60 18.96 3.67 -18.45
N LEU A 61 17.93 3.66 -17.61
CA LEU A 61 18.08 3.30 -16.21
C LEU A 61 18.40 1.82 -16.04
N GLY A 62 18.21 1.01 -17.09
CA GLY A 62 18.48 -0.40 -17.07
C GLY A 62 17.51 -1.18 -16.20
N VAL A 63 17.74 -2.48 -16.10
CA VAL A 63 16.87 -3.37 -15.33
C VAL A 63 16.81 -2.97 -13.87
N PHE A 64 17.92 -2.54 -13.32
CA PHE A 64 18.02 -2.20 -11.90
C PHE A 64 17.46 -0.82 -11.55
N GLY A 65 17.33 0.06 -12.54
CA GLY A 65 16.83 1.39 -12.33
C GLY A 65 15.33 1.55 -12.51
N ARG A 66 14.64 0.49 -12.85
CA ARG A 66 13.20 0.56 -13.13
C ARG A 66 12.40 0.60 -11.85
N LEU A 67 12.01 1.79 -11.46
CA LEU A 67 11.14 2.00 -10.31
C LEU A 67 9.75 2.38 -10.80
N ILE A 68 8.76 1.76 -10.23
CA ILE A 68 7.36 1.94 -10.62
C ILE A 68 6.63 2.69 -9.52
N PRO A 69 5.84 3.70 -9.87
CA PRO A 69 5.01 4.37 -8.88
C PRO A 69 4.03 3.39 -8.23
N LYS A 70 4.00 3.43 -6.91
CA LYS A 70 3.11 2.61 -6.09
C LYS A 70 2.47 3.49 -5.04
N ARG A 71 1.45 2.97 -4.40
CA ARG A 71 0.85 3.58 -3.21
C ARG A 71 1.21 2.78 -1.98
N MET A 72 1.56 3.47 -0.92
CA MET A 72 1.85 2.86 0.35
C MET A 72 0.78 3.27 1.34
N ILE A 73 0.14 2.30 1.98
CA ILE A 73 -0.91 2.53 2.98
C ILE A 73 -0.38 2.08 4.32
N HIS A 74 -0.57 2.91 5.33
CA HIS A 74 -0.21 2.58 6.70
C HIS A 74 -1.45 2.64 7.57
N LEU A 75 -1.69 1.57 8.33
CA LEU A 75 -2.79 1.51 9.29
C LEU A 75 -2.22 1.03 10.62
N ILE A 76 -2.53 1.77 11.68
CA ILE A 76 -2.18 1.36 13.04
C ILE A 76 -3.46 0.84 13.68
N LEU A 77 -3.44 -0.42 14.10
CA LEU A 77 -4.66 -1.14 14.45
C LEU A 77 -4.48 -1.92 15.75
N PRO A 78 -5.59 -2.15 16.47
CA PRO A 78 -5.58 -3.19 17.50
C PRO A 78 -5.32 -4.54 16.85
N ASP A 79 -4.73 -5.46 17.61
CA ASP A 79 -4.35 -6.77 17.08
C ASP A 79 -5.52 -7.53 16.45
N ASN A 80 -6.72 -7.38 17.00
CA ASN A 80 -7.89 -8.11 16.51
C ASN A 80 -8.41 -7.64 15.14
N LEU A 81 -7.96 -6.51 14.64
CA LEU A 81 -8.36 -5.99 13.32
C LEU A 81 -7.35 -6.28 12.22
N VAL A 82 -6.16 -6.73 12.57
CA VAL A 82 -5.08 -6.95 11.61
C VAL A 82 -5.48 -7.92 10.52
N LYS A 83 -6.05 -9.06 10.91
CA LYS A 83 -6.43 -10.08 9.93
C LYS A 83 -7.50 -9.59 8.97
N THR A 84 -8.47 -8.85 9.46
CA THR A 84 -9.51 -8.24 8.62
C THR A 84 -8.92 -7.31 7.58
N VAL A 85 -8.00 -6.45 8.01
CA VAL A 85 -7.35 -5.51 7.10
C VAL A 85 -6.49 -6.23 6.06
N VAL A 86 -5.69 -7.20 6.50
CA VAL A 86 -4.84 -7.98 5.60
C VAL A 86 -5.67 -8.69 4.55
N ASN A 87 -6.72 -9.38 4.97
CA ASN A 87 -7.60 -10.10 4.05
C ASN A 87 -8.31 -9.16 3.08
N THR A 88 -8.76 -8.01 3.55
CA THR A 88 -9.42 -7.01 2.70
C THR A 88 -8.48 -6.51 1.61
N VAL A 89 -7.25 -6.17 1.98
CA VAL A 89 -6.26 -5.68 1.01
C VAL A 89 -5.92 -6.76 -0.01
N ILE A 90 -5.73 -7.99 0.44
CA ILE A 90 -5.45 -9.11 -0.47
C ILE A 90 -6.60 -9.30 -1.45
N GLN A 91 -7.82 -9.37 -0.94
CA GLN A 91 -9.00 -9.64 -1.76
C GLN A 91 -9.18 -8.60 -2.87
N VAL A 92 -8.94 -7.34 -2.55
CA VAL A 92 -9.10 -6.25 -3.52
C VAL A 92 -7.99 -6.23 -4.56
N ASN A 93 -6.76 -6.54 -4.14
CA ASN A 93 -5.58 -6.32 -4.98
C ASN A 93 -5.05 -7.57 -5.67
N GLN A 94 -5.47 -8.75 -5.26
CA GLN A 94 -4.95 -10.00 -5.78
C GLN A 94 -5.42 -10.25 -7.21
N THR A 95 -4.49 -10.33 -8.16
CA THR A 95 -4.77 -10.71 -9.54
C THR A 95 -4.05 -11.98 -9.93
N GLY A 96 -3.11 -12.43 -9.11
CA GLY A 96 -2.23 -13.56 -9.44
C GLY A 96 -1.04 -13.17 -10.29
N ARG A 97 -0.88 -11.89 -10.57
CA ARG A 97 0.20 -11.38 -11.41
C ARG A 97 1.24 -10.65 -10.58
N SER A 98 2.45 -10.59 -11.14
CA SER A 98 3.51 -9.80 -10.57
C SER A 98 3.07 -8.34 -10.42
N GLY A 99 3.41 -7.71 -9.30
CA GLY A 99 3.07 -6.32 -9.05
C GLY A 99 1.81 -6.12 -8.22
N ASP A 100 1.14 -7.18 -7.79
CA ASP A 100 -0.06 -7.06 -6.94
C ASP A 100 0.23 -6.31 -5.64
N GLY A 101 1.44 -6.46 -5.11
CA GLY A 101 1.85 -5.74 -3.93
C GLY A 101 2.33 -6.64 -2.80
N LYS A 102 2.62 -6.01 -1.68
CA LYS A 102 3.06 -6.72 -0.46
C LYS A 102 2.45 -6.06 0.76
N ILE A 103 2.31 -6.85 1.80
CA ILE A 103 1.83 -6.38 3.09
C ILE A 103 2.85 -6.76 4.15
N PHE A 104 3.19 -5.81 5.00
CA PHE A 104 4.07 -6.03 6.14
C PHE A 104 3.31 -5.70 7.40
N VAL A 105 3.45 -6.53 8.42
CA VAL A 105 2.83 -6.29 9.72
C VAL A 105 3.94 -6.15 10.74
N MET A 106 3.92 -5.05 11.47
CA MET A 106 4.98 -4.70 12.41
C MET A 106 4.38 -4.38 13.78
N PRO A 107 5.09 -4.69 14.86
CA PRO A 107 4.61 -4.30 16.19
C PRO A 107 4.70 -2.78 16.37
N VAL A 108 3.71 -2.22 17.05
CA VAL A 108 3.71 -0.85 17.52
C VAL A 108 3.61 -0.92 19.05
N THR A 109 4.58 -0.36 19.73
CA THR A 109 4.66 -0.51 21.19
C THR A 109 3.75 0.45 21.93
N GLU A 110 3.61 1.67 21.43
CA GLU A 110 2.82 2.70 22.09
C GLU A 110 2.15 3.61 21.06
N SER A 111 1.01 4.17 21.44
CA SER A 111 0.33 5.19 20.65
C SER A 111 -0.26 6.25 21.56
N TRP A 112 -0.26 7.48 21.09
CA TRP A 112 -0.70 8.64 21.86
C TRP A 112 -1.53 9.55 20.97
N ARG A 113 -2.57 10.13 21.54
CA ARG A 113 -3.35 11.16 20.85
C ARG A 113 -2.80 12.53 21.25
N VAL A 114 -2.35 13.27 20.27
CA VAL A 114 -1.74 14.59 20.54
C VAL A 114 -2.74 15.55 21.16
N ARG A 115 -3.97 15.54 20.67
CA ARG A 115 -5.00 16.48 21.15
C ARG A 115 -5.33 16.32 22.62
N THR A 116 -5.32 15.11 23.14
CA THR A 116 -5.78 14.83 24.50
C THR A 116 -4.70 14.29 25.43
N GLY A 117 -3.58 13.79 24.88
CA GLY A 117 -2.56 13.11 25.66
C GLY A 117 -2.93 11.70 26.07
N GLU A 118 -4.08 11.19 25.59
CA GLU A 118 -4.48 9.80 25.85
C GLU A 118 -3.54 8.84 25.14
N SER A 119 -3.40 7.62 25.68
CA SER A 119 -2.50 6.60 25.13
C SER A 119 -3.19 5.24 25.06
N GLY A 120 -2.58 4.33 24.30
CA GLY A 120 -3.03 2.95 24.18
C GLY A 120 -3.99 2.73 23.02
N ASP A 121 -4.62 1.55 23.02
CA ASP A 121 -5.51 1.15 21.91
C ASP A 121 -6.71 2.08 21.77
N GLU A 122 -7.09 2.77 22.83
CA GLU A 122 -8.22 3.70 22.83
C GLU A 122 -8.04 4.87 21.86
N VAL A 123 -6.80 5.20 21.52
CA VAL A 123 -6.52 6.32 20.62
C VAL A 123 -6.54 5.91 19.16
N LEU A 124 -6.70 4.62 18.89
CA LEU A 124 -6.77 4.11 17.53
C LEU A 124 -8.20 4.23 17.04
N ASP A 125 -8.38 4.95 15.95
CA ASP A 125 -9.68 5.06 15.31
C ASP A 125 -9.98 3.77 14.55
N GLN A 126 -11.17 3.30 14.74
CA GLN A 126 -11.60 2.02 14.16
C GLN A 126 -12.67 2.23 13.12
#